data_89dcbb93ce78100dac11baa9f0217b08
#
_entry.id   89dcbb93ce78100dac11baa9f0217b08
#
_cell.length_a   1.000
_cell.length_b   1.000
_cell.length_c   1.000
_cell.angle_alpha   90.00
_cell.angle_beta   90.00
_cell.angle_gamma   90.00
#
_symmetry.space_group_name_H-M   'P 1'
#
loop_
_entity.id
_entity.type
_entity.pdbx_description
1 polymer ?
#
loop_
_entity_poly.entity_id
_entity_poly.type
_entity_poly.pdbx_seq_one_letter_code
_entity_poly.pdbx_strand_id
1 'polypeptide(L)'
;MNEIDFQIYSRRKGSKMKKLFSLILALLLLITLGACGKSGGRADDALVGKYVAVSGTAMGVTLSSDDMADFKLELMSGGKAKLNVEGTTAEGRWKNDDNILTLTIENTDMVGKLGKDTITFESILKELIGTSMDVKLVKEGTDAAKPENFLPEEEKALLGDWVGESVVDVMDADASGEIAPDSLKATLKADHTSTITYKGEVIATPKWSYVTGTIIFEGKVAGNASLYSEQKDGVFKITYSGDKYYTFTMKSSKGD
;
A
#
# COMPACT_ATOMS: atom_id res chain seq x y z
N MET A 1 16.05 21.27 8.90
CA MET A 1 15.79 20.83 7.49
C MET A 1 14.45 21.41 7.17
N ASN A 2 14.35 22.29 6.18
CA ASN A 2 13.13 23.07 5.94
C ASN A 2 12.04 22.21 5.30
N GLU A 3 10.78 22.48 5.62
CA GLU A 3 9.57 21.79 5.17
C GLU A 3 9.50 21.66 3.61
N ILE A 4 10.09 22.61 2.91
CA ILE A 4 10.21 22.62 1.45
C ILE A 4 11.14 21.48 0.94
N ASP A 5 12.20 21.17 1.66
CA ASP A 5 13.14 20.09 1.27
C ASP A 5 12.53 18.70 1.43
N PHE A 6 11.66 18.52 2.43
CA PHE A 6 10.97 17.25 2.67
C PHE A 6 9.91 16.97 1.60
N GLN A 7 9.12 17.96 1.22
CA GLN A 7 8.12 17.85 0.14
C GLN A 7 8.79 17.55 -1.22
N ILE A 8 9.96 18.15 -1.47
CA ILE A 8 10.72 17.91 -2.71
C ILE A 8 11.33 16.50 -2.71
N TYR A 9 11.76 15.98 -1.54
CA TYR A 9 12.34 14.64 -1.43
C TYR A 9 11.29 13.55 -1.65
N SER A 10 10.11 13.66 -1.05
CA SER A 10 8.98 12.74 -1.23
C SER A 10 8.49 12.72 -2.69
N ARG A 11 8.28 13.89 -3.30
CA ARG A 11 7.89 13.99 -4.72
C ARG A 11 8.95 13.45 -5.68
N ARG A 12 10.25 13.61 -5.36
CA ARG A 12 11.33 13.11 -6.22
C ARG A 12 11.45 11.60 -6.20
N LYS A 13 11.17 10.94 -5.07
CA LYS A 13 11.26 9.47 -4.95
C LYS A 13 10.14 8.79 -5.76
N GLY A 14 8.90 9.23 -5.62
CA GLY A 14 7.76 8.72 -6.39
C GLY A 14 7.86 9.01 -7.91
N SER A 15 8.39 10.19 -8.29
CA SER A 15 8.55 10.55 -9.70
C SER A 15 9.66 9.77 -10.41
N LYS A 16 10.74 9.39 -9.71
CA LYS A 16 11.82 8.60 -10.32
C LYS A 16 11.41 7.15 -10.52
N MET A 17 10.68 6.55 -9.59
CA MET A 17 10.14 5.21 -9.74
C MET A 17 9.10 5.14 -10.87
N LYS A 18 8.16 6.05 -10.92
CA LYS A 18 7.17 6.13 -12.01
C LYS A 18 7.84 6.28 -13.39
N LYS A 19 8.91 7.05 -13.50
CA LYS A 19 9.67 7.18 -14.76
C LYS A 19 10.46 5.93 -15.12
N LEU A 20 10.98 5.19 -14.14
CA LEU A 20 11.69 3.92 -14.37
C LEU A 20 10.71 2.87 -14.89
N PHE A 21 9.55 2.72 -14.26
CA PHE A 21 8.49 1.81 -14.69
C PHE A 21 7.92 2.20 -16.06
N SER A 22 7.71 3.49 -16.33
CA SER A 22 7.21 3.98 -17.62
C SER A 22 8.20 3.72 -18.78
N LEU A 23 9.51 3.79 -18.52
CA LEU A 23 10.53 3.50 -19.54
C LEU A 23 10.60 2.00 -19.84
N ILE A 24 10.40 1.18 -18.82
CA ILE A 24 10.33 -0.28 -18.90
C ILE A 24 9.14 -0.72 -19.77
N LEU A 25 8.03 -0.05 -19.61
CA LEU A 25 6.77 -0.38 -20.27
C LEU A 25 6.74 0.04 -21.75
N ALA A 26 7.39 1.14 -22.11
CA ALA A 26 7.49 1.60 -23.52
C ALA A 26 8.27 0.62 -24.40
N LEU A 27 9.15 -0.20 -23.81
CA LEU A 27 9.90 -1.22 -24.54
C LEU A 27 9.07 -2.47 -24.84
N LEU A 28 8.05 -2.76 -24.04
CA LEU A 28 7.13 -3.91 -24.20
C LEU A 28 6.20 -3.78 -25.42
N LEU A 29 5.98 -2.57 -25.93
CA LEU A 29 5.03 -2.31 -27.02
C LEU A 29 5.57 -2.59 -28.44
N LEU A 30 6.82 -3.01 -28.59
CA LEU A 30 7.45 -3.15 -29.92
C LEU A 30 7.53 -4.58 -30.48
N ILE A 31 7.04 -5.59 -29.76
CA ILE A 31 7.15 -6.98 -30.23
C ILE A 31 5.77 -7.66 -30.26
N THR A 32 4.95 -7.27 -31.21
CA THR A 32 3.76 -8.07 -31.55
C THR A 32 4.02 -8.82 -32.84
N LEU A 33 4.24 -10.14 -32.79
CA LEU A 33 3.80 -11.13 -33.81
C LEU A 33 4.31 -12.55 -33.48
N GLY A 34 3.38 -13.39 -33.09
CA GLY A 34 3.33 -14.81 -33.45
C GLY A 34 4.24 -15.78 -32.74
N ALA A 35 3.65 -16.65 -31.90
CA ALA A 35 3.87 -18.07 -32.01
C ALA A 35 2.93 -18.87 -31.08
N CYS A 36 2.20 -19.79 -31.70
CA CYS A 36 1.40 -20.80 -31.03
C CYS A 36 2.31 -21.98 -30.64
N GLY A 37 2.75 -22.02 -29.38
CA GLY A 37 3.57 -23.10 -28.81
C GLY A 37 2.72 -24.00 -27.91
N LYS A 38 2.61 -25.26 -28.19
CA LYS A 38 2.04 -26.29 -27.31
C LYS A 38 2.96 -26.52 -26.13
N SER A 39 2.55 -26.16 -24.92
CA SER A 39 3.16 -26.67 -23.70
C SER A 39 2.10 -27.42 -22.89
N GLY A 40 2.33 -28.67 -22.64
CA GLY A 40 1.48 -29.54 -21.83
C GLY A 40 1.67 -29.21 -20.35
N GLY A 41 0.68 -28.58 -19.77
CA GLY A 41 0.47 -28.39 -18.35
C GLY A 41 -1.01 -28.16 -18.15
N ARG A 42 -1.54 -28.54 -17.00
CA ARG A 42 -2.96 -28.38 -16.68
C ARG A 42 -3.14 -27.02 -16.01
N ALA A 43 -4.12 -26.25 -16.40
CA ALA A 43 -4.58 -25.10 -15.66
C ALA A 43 -5.55 -25.59 -14.58
N ASP A 44 -5.20 -25.42 -13.31
CA ASP A 44 -6.08 -25.80 -12.20
C ASP A 44 -7.11 -24.69 -11.96
N ASP A 45 -8.40 -25.01 -12.10
CA ASP A 45 -9.48 -24.04 -11.90
C ASP A 45 -9.50 -23.42 -10.49
N ALA A 46 -8.91 -24.08 -9.48
CA ALA A 46 -8.77 -23.52 -8.13
C ALA A 46 -7.89 -22.25 -8.11
N LEU A 47 -6.96 -22.13 -9.04
CA LEU A 47 -6.08 -20.96 -9.18
C LEU A 47 -6.72 -19.83 -9.99
N VAL A 48 -7.83 -20.07 -10.67
CA VAL A 48 -8.53 -19.03 -11.45
C VAL A 48 -8.95 -17.89 -10.52
N GLY A 49 -8.65 -16.66 -10.91
CA GLY A 49 -8.99 -15.46 -10.14
C GLY A 49 -8.08 -14.30 -10.43
N LYS A 50 -8.35 -13.21 -9.72
CA LYS A 50 -7.52 -12.00 -9.75
C LYS A 50 -6.56 -12.01 -8.58
N TYR A 51 -5.35 -11.58 -8.86
CA TYR A 51 -4.26 -11.47 -7.90
C TYR A 51 -3.69 -10.07 -7.95
N VAL A 52 -3.44 -9.49 -6.79
CA VAL A 52 -2.84 -8.17 -6.63
C VAL A 52 -1.47 -8.31 -5.98
N ALA A 53 -0.51 -7.51 -6.41
CA ALA A 53 0.78 -7.48 -5.76
C ALA A 53 0.69 -6.73 -4.43
N VAL A 54 1.30 -7.30 -3.40
CA VAL A 54 1.26 -6.77 -2.04
C VAL A 54 2.64 -6.43 -1.50
N SER A 55 3.67 -6.94 -2.12
CA SER A 55 5.05 -6.58 -1.86
C SER A 55 5.93 -6.95 -3.04
N GLY A 56 7.04 -6.25 -3.18
CA GLY A 56 8.05 -6.54 -4.18
C GLY A 56 9.43 -6.07 -3.74
N THR A 57 10.45 -6.54 -4.45
CA THR A 57 11.82 -6.03 -4.30
C THR A 57 12.40 -5.83 -5.68
N ALA A 58 12.84 -4.62 -5.98
CA ALA A 58 13.49 -4.30 -7.24
C ALA A 58 14.79 -3.55 -6.96
N MET A 59 15.90 -3.99 -7.55
CA MET A 59 17.22 -3.34 -7.40
C MET A 59 17.62 -3.12 -5.93
N GLY A 60 17.26 -4.04 -5.02
CA GLY A 60 17.52 -3.94 -3.58
C GLY A 60 16.60 -2.97 -2.82
N VAL A 61 15.58 -2.42 -3.48
CA VAL A 61 14.58 -1.55 -2.85
C VAL A 61 13.31 -2.37 -2.62
N THR A 62 12.82 -2.39 -1.38
CA THR A 62 11.51 -2.97 -1.05
C THR A 62 10.40 -2.04 -1.51
N LEU A 63 9.40 -2.61 -2.18
CA LEU A 63 8.20 -1.94 -2.65
C LEU A 63 7.03 -2.39 -1.77
N SER A 64 6.25 -1.43 -1.30
CA SER A 64 5.04 -1.66 -0.50
C SER A 64 3.85 -2.08 -1.38
N SER A 65 2.74 -2.46 -0.75
CA SER A 65 1.48 -2.72 -1.44
C SER A 65 0.99 -1.50 -2.24
N ASP A 66 1.18 -0.30 -1.73
CA ASP A 66 0.77 0.93 -2.41
C ASP A 66 1.63 1.21 -3.64
N ASP A 67 2.95 0.94 -3.56
CA ASP A 67 3.84 1.04 -4.72
C ASP A 67 3.51 0.03 -5.82
N MET A 68 2.91 -1.09 -5.44
CA MET A 68 2.60 -2.23 -6.31
C MET A 68 1.11 -2.30 -6.71
N ALA A 69 0.28 -1.34 -6.33
CA ALA A 69 -1.19 -1.37 -6.50
C ALA A 69 -1.65 -1.61 -7.95
N ASP A 70 -0.86 -1.16 -8.92
CA ASP A 70 -1.13 -1.34 -10.35
C ASP A 70 -0.49 -2.59 -10.96
N PHE A 71 0.16 -3.43 -10.15
CA PHE A 71 0.66 -4.73 -10.58
C PHE A 71 -0.37 -5.83 -10.27
N LYS A 72 -1.06 -6.30 -11.29
CA LYS A 72 -2.18 -7.25 -11.17
C LYS A 72 -2.03 -8.40 -12.15
N LEU A 73 -2.36 -9.60 -11.70
CA LEU A 73 -2.39 -10.80 -12.53
C LEU A 73 -3.80 -11.40 -12.48
N GLU A 74 -4.39 -11.66 -13.63
CA GLU A 74 -5.64 -12.41 -13.75
C GLU A 74 -5.37 -13.75 -14.40
N LEU A 75 -5.64 -14.83 -13.67
CA LEU A 75 -5.62 -16.19 -14.17
C LEU A 75 -7.04 -16.60 -14.57
N MET A 76 -7.25 -16.94 -15.84
CA MET A 76 -8.55 -17.31 -16.38
C MET A 76 -8.60 -18.79 -16.70
N SER A 77 -9.79 -19.35 -16.75
CA SER A 77 -10.02 -20.73 -17.16
C SER A 77 -9.44 -21.00 -18.55
N GLY A 78 -9.07 -22.26 -18.80
CA GLY A 78 -8.43 -22.65 -20.07
C GLY A 78 -7.00 -22.15 -20.23
N GLY A 79 -6.33 -21.78 -19.14
CA GLY A 79 -4.93 -21.41 -19.12
C GLY A 79 -4.61 -20.06 -19.76
N LYS A 80 -5.57 -19.14 -19.82
CA LYS A 80 -5.34 -17.76 -20.27
C LYS A 80 -4.95 -16.89 -19.09
N ALA A 81 -4.09 -15.90 -19.33
CA ALA A 81 -3.68 -14.94 -18.30
C ALA A 81 -3.67 -13.51 -18.83
N LYS A 82 -3.83 -12.56 -17.92
CA LYS A 82 -3.60 -11.13 -18.16
C LYS A 82 -2.72 -10.58 -17.05
N LEU A 83 -1.62 -9.98 -17.43
CA LEU A 83 -0.73 -9.25 -16.53
C LEU A 83 -0.91 -7.76 -16.80
N ASN A 84 -1.31 -7.03 -15.78
CA ASN A 84 -1.36 -5.57 -15.82
C ASN A 84 -0.22 -5.00 -14.98
N VAL A 85 0.53 -4.08 -15.56
CA VAL A 85 1.57 -3.32 -14.87
C VAL A 85 1.41 -1.86 -15.25
N GLU A 86 1.13 -0.99 -14.28
CA GLU A 86 0.94 0.45 -14.47
C GLU A 86 -0.04 0.81 -15.61
N GLY A 87 -1.17 0.10 -15.67
CA GLY A 87 -2.22 0.35 -16.67
C GLY A 87 -1.98 -0.28 -18.04
N THR A 88 -0.81 -0.88 -18.28
CA THR A 88 -0.57 -1.66 -19.50
C THR A 88 -0.86 -3.13 -19.26
N THR A 89 -1.66 -3.72 -20.13
CA THR A 89 -2.06 -5.12 -20.04
C THR A 89 -1.37 -5.94 -21.12
N ALA A 90 -0.71 -7.01 -20.69
CA ALA A 90 -0.18 -8.05 -21.55
C ALA A 90 -1.01 -9.34 -21.41
N GLU A 91 -1.37 -9.95 -22.52
CA GLU A 91 -2.08 -11.22 -22.52
C GLU A 91 -1.09 -12.38 -22.66
N GLY A 92 -1.41 -13.50 -22.03
CA GLY A 92 -0.55 -14.68 -22.06
C GLY A 92 -1.28 -15.95 -21.69
N ARG A 93 -0.50 -16.92 -21.32
CA ARG A 93 -0.99 -18.24 -20.90
C ARG A 93 -0.37 -18.60 -19.55
N TRP A 94 -1.07 -19.45 -18.83
CA TRP A 94 -0.55 -20.04 -17.61
C TRP A 94 -0.85 -21.53 -17.53
N LYS A 95 0.00 -22.22 -16.82
CA LYS A 95 -0.17 -23.61 -16.41
C LYS A 95 0.44 -23.78 -15.04
N ASN A 96 0.06 -24.81 -14.33
CA ASN A 96 0.70 -25.20 -13.07
C ASN A 96 1.10 -26.68 -13.10
N ASP A 97 2.14 -26.96 -12.35
CA ASP A 97 2.60 -28.30 -12.03
C ASP A 97 2.95 -28.31 -10.54
N ASP A 98 2.22 -29.09 -9.76
CA ASP A 98 2.26 -29.06 -8.30
C ASP A 98 2.14 -27.64 -7.75
N ASN A 99 3.17 -27.16 -7.06
CA ASN A 99 3.25 -25.82 -6.44
C ASN A 99 3.97 -24.78 -7.32
N ILE A 100 4.16 -25.07 -8.59
CA ILE A 100 4.81 -24.17 -9.54
C ILE A 100 3.80 -23.67 -10.56
N LEU A 101 3.72 -22.34 -10.70
CA LEU A 101 3.01 -21.68 -11.78
C LEU A 101 4.02 -21.28 -12.86
N THR A 102 3.72 -21.59 -14.11
CA THR A 102 4.42 -21.02 -15.26
C THR A 102 3.47 -20.05 -15.95
N LEU A 103 3.84 -18.78 -15.99
CA LEU A 103 3.16 -17.72 -16.71
C LEU A 103 3.97 -17.39 -17.95
N THR A 104 3.39 -17.56 -19.14
CA THR A 104 4.03 -17.28 -20.44
C THR A 104 3.42 -16.02 -21.04
N ILE A 105 4.22 -14.96 -21.16
CA ILE A 105 3.86 -13.70 -21.82
C ILE A 105 4.87 -13.45 -22.93
N GLU A 106 4.40 -13.18 -24.14
CA GLU A 106 5.26 -12.89 -25.30
C GLU A 106 6.39 -13.92 -25.51
N ASN A 107 6.08 -15.21 -25.32
CA ASN A 107 7.05 -16.33 -25.39
C ASN A 107 8.11 -16.35 -24.28
N THR A 108 7.96 -15.54 -23.27
CA THR A 108 8.82 -15.56 -22.09
C THR A 108 8.10 -16.25 -20.94
N ASP A 109 8.73 -17.28 -20.40
CA ASP A 109 8.23 -18.03 -19.25
C ASP A 109 8.72 -17.37 -17.95
N MET A 110 7.76 -17.04 -17.10
CA MET A 110 7.99 -16.56 -15.74
C MET A 110 7.50 -17.62 -14.76
N VAL A 111 8.38 -18.04 -13.85
CA VAL A 111 8.10 -19.13 -12.92
C VAL A 111 7.80 -18.56 -11.55
N GLY A 112 6.63 -18.90 -11.02
CA GLY A 112 6.18 -18.51 -9.69
C GLY A 112 5.93 -19.71 -8.79
N LYS A 113 6.16 -19.55 -7.49
CA LYS A 113 5.82 -20.52 -6.46
C LYS A 113 4.41 -20.27 -5.97
N LEU A 114 3.59 -21.32 -5.94
CA LEU A 114 2.23 -21.29 -5.40
C LEU A 114 2.26 -21.54 -3.90
N GLY A 115 1.52 -20.73 -3.16
CA GLY A 115 1.18 -20.93 -1.76
C GLY A 115 -0.34 -20.92 -1.58
N LYS A 116 -0.81 -20.96 -0.34
CA LYS A 116 -2.24 -20.80 -0.07
C LYS A 116 -2.66 -19.38 -0.46
N ASP A 117 -3.46 -19.27 -1.52
CA ASP A 117 -3.96 -18.00 -2.05
C ASP A 117 -2.87 -16.99 -2.46
N THR A 118 -1.64 -17.45 -2.71
CA THR A 118 -0.49 -16.59 -3.02
C THR A 118 0.30 -17.12 -4.22
N ILE A 119 0.94 -16.21 -4.94
CA ILE A 119 1.92 -16.51 -5.98
C ILE A 119 3.15 -15.64 -5.71
N THR A 120 4.33 -16.26 -5.63
CA THR A 120 5.58 -15.52 -5.48
C THR A 120 6.44 -15.76 -6.70
N PHE A 121 6.76 -14.70 -7.42
CA PHE A 121 7.73 -14.71 -8.50
C PHE A 121 9.07 -14.21 -7.98
N GLU A 122 10.12 -14.95 -8.25
CA GLU A 122 11.49 -14.52 -8.10
C GLU A 122 12.01 -14.06 -9.47
N SER A 123 12.55 -12.86 -9.54
CA SER A 123 13.10 -12.27 -10.78
C SER A 123 12.11 -12.19 -11.95
N ILE A 124 10.85 -11.88 -11.67
CA ILE A 124 9.81 -11.73 -12.67
C ILE A 124 10.19 -10.76 -13.78
N LEU A 125 10.28 -10.33 -14.59
CA LEU A 125 10.62 -9.33 -15.62
C LEU A 125 12.10 -9.35 -16.05
N LYS A 126 12.96 -10.16 -15.45
CA LYS A 126 14.39 -10.19 -15.80
C LYS A 126 14.62 -10.46 -17.29
N GLU A 127 13.93 -11.43 -17.84
CA GLU A 127 14.08 -11.83 -19.25
C GLU A 127 13.42 -10.82 -20.21
N LEU A 128 12.38 -10.10 -19.74
CA LEU A 128 11.66 -9.13 -20.57
C LEU A 128 12.38 -7.78 -20.64
N ILE A 129 12.93 -7.33 -19.53
CA ILE A 129 13.46 -5.95 -19.40
C ILE A 129 14.85 -5.87 -18.78
N GLY A 130 15.49 -7.00 -18.53
CA GLY A 130 16.83 -7.06 -17.94
C GLY A 130 16.92 -6.65 -16.46
N THR A 131 15.80 -6.31 -15.83
CA THR A 131 15.74 -5.93 -14.41
C THR A 131 15.00 -7.00 -13.61
N SER A 132 15.68 -7.54 -12.60
CA SER A 132 15.10 -8.51 -11.68
C SER A 132 14.17 -7.80 -10.71
N MET A 133 12.96 -8.33 -10.56
CA MET A 133 12.00 -7.91 -9.56
C MET A 133 11.36 -9.13 -8.92
N ASP A 134 11.42 -9.23 -7.60
CA ASP A 134 10.66 -10.21 -6.85
C ASP A 134 9.28 -9.64 -6.55
N VAL A 135 8.23 -10.44 -6.71
CA VAL A 135 6.85 -9.98 -6.50
C VAL A 135 6.06 -11.05 -5.78
N LYS A 136 5.38 -10.66 -4.72
CA LYS A 136 4.37 -11.48 -4.05
C LYS A 136 2.98 -10.98 -4.37
N LEU A 137 2.18 -11.86 -4.97
CA LEU A 137 0.78 -11.61 -5.27
C LEU A 137 -0.11 -12.43 -4.33
N VAL A 138 -1.30 -11.89 -4.06
CA VAL A 138 -2.34 -12.55 -3.27
C VAL A 138 -3.65 -12.56 -4.04
N LYS A 139 -4.43 -13.62 -3.89
CA LYS A 139 -5.72 -13.76 -4.55
C LYS A 139 -6.73 -12.80 -3.91
N GLU A 140 -7.34 -11.94 -4.73
CA GLU A 140 -8.37 -11.00 -4.27
C GLU A 140 -9.54 -11.74 -3.59
N GLY A 141 -10.09 -11.14 -2.54
CA GLY A 141 -11.24 -11.67 -1.79
C GLY A 141 -10.90 -12.81 -0.84
N THR A 142 -9.63 -13.17 -0.65
CA THR A 142 -9.19 -14.17 0.33
C THR A 142 -8.62 -13.52 1.59
N ASP A 143 -8.49 -14.31 2.66
CA ASP A 143 -7.82 -13.84 3.88
C ASP A 143 -6.37 -13.40 3.63
N ALA A 144 -5.70 -14.01 2.66
CA ALA A 144 -4.35 -13.63 2.29
C ALA A 144 -4.26 -12.19 1.75
N ALA A 145 -5.35 -11.64 1.20
CA ALA A 145 -5.40 -10.29 0.63
C ALA A 145 -5.76 -9.20 1.64
N LYS A 146 -5.94 -9.53 2.92
CA LYS A 146 -6.25 -8.52 3.93
C LYS A 146 -5.05 -7.59 4.12
N PRO A 147 -5.23 -6.26 4.04
CA PRO A 147 -4.13 -5.29 4.11
C PRO A 147 -3.26 -5.44 5.36
N GLU A 148 -3.85 -5.79 6.50
CA GLU A 148 -3.13 -5.98 7.76
C GLU A 148 -2.03 -7.05 7.70
N ASN A 149 -2.07 -7.96 6.72
CA ASN A 149 -1.05 -8.99 6.56
C ASN A 149 0.27 -8.47 5.97
N PHE A 150 0.27 -7.25 5.44
CA PHE A 150 1.40 -6.67 4.71
C PHE A 150 1.98 -5.43 5.36
N LEU A 151 1.32 -4.91 6.39
CA LEU A 151 1.82 -3.74 7.12
C LEU A 151 3.06 -4.10 7.94
N PRO A 152 4.03 -3.18 8.05
CA PRO A 152 5.07 -3.24 9.07
C PRO A 152 4.47 -3.35 10.49
N GLU A 153 5.20 -3.94 11.41
CA GLU A 153 4.71 -4.11 12.80
C GLU A 153 4.45 -2.76 13.48
N GLU A 154 5.24 -1.74 13.16
CA GLU A 154 5.05 -0.38 13.66
C GLU A 154 3.71 0.20 13.21
N GLU A 155 3.29 -0.05 11.96
CA GLU A 155 2.00 0.41 11.45
C GLU A 155 0.84 -0.42 12.00
N LYS A 156 1.02 -1.74 12.18
CA LYS A 156 0.02 -2.60 12.82
C LYS A 156 -0.32 -2.15 14.24
N ALA A 157 0.69 -1.68 14.97
CA ALA A 157 0.50 -1.16 16.33
C ALA A 157 -0.36 0.11 16.37
N LEU A 158 -0.45 0.84 15.24
CA LEU A 158 -1.25 2.06 15.12
C LEU A 158 -2.70 1.80 14.72
N LEU A 159 -3.03 0.61 14.23
CA LEU A 159 -4.37 0.31 13.72
C LEU A 159 -5.42 0.34 14.82
N GLY A 160 -6.56 0.94 14.52
CA GLY A 160 -7.75 0.94 15.37
C GLY A 160 -8.20 2.33 15.78
N ASP A 161 -8.96 2.36 16.87
CA ASP A 161 -9.59 3.56 17.37
C ASP A 161 -8.72 4.19 18.47
N TRP A 162 -8.57 5.49 18.37
CA TRP A 162 -7.81 6.34 19.27
C TRP A 162 -8.73 7.44 19.81
N VAL A 163 -8.59 7.75 21.09
CA VAL A 163 -9.34 8.83 21.76
C VAL A 163 -8.37 9.72 22.53
N GLY A 164 -8.62 11.02 22.51
CA GLY A 164 -7.82 11.95 23.31
C GLY A 164 -7.94 11.64 24.80
N GLU A 165 -6.80 11.55 25.48
CA GLU A 165 -6.68 11.30 26.91
C GLU A 165 -6.35 12.59 27.68
N SER A 166 -5.53 13.45 27.09
CA SER A 166 -5.22 14.78 27.60
C SER A 166 -5.13 15.78 26.46
N VAL A 167 -5.26 17.05 26.78
CA VAL A 167 -5.19 18.14 25.81
C VAL A 167 -4.45 19.34 26.40
N VAL A 168 -3.56 19.90 25.59
CA VAL A 168 -2.81 21.13 25.94
C VAL A 168 -3.00 22.18 24.83
N ASP A 169 -2.81 23.43 25.20
CA ASP A 169 -2.80 24.57 24.28
C ASP A 169 -1.43 24.78 23.60
N VAL A 170 -1.30 25.85 22.83
CA VAL A 170 -0.06 26.25 22.14
C VAL A 170 1.13 26.54 23.06
N MET A 171 0.88 26.78 24.36
CA MET A 171 1.90 27.04 25.39
C MET A 171 2.16 25.79 26.25
N ASP A 172 1.69 24.63 25.85
CA ASP A 172 1.74 23.36 26.59
C ASP A 172 1.01 23.41 27.95
N ALA A 173 0.08 24.35 28.13
CA ALA A 173 -0.75 24.42 29.31
C ALA A 173 -1.98 23.52 29.20
N ASP A 174 -2.42 22.92 30.32
CA ASP A 174 -3.63 22.09 30.34
C ASP A 174 -4.84 22.89 29.85
N ALA A 175 -5.48 22.38 28.80
CA ALA A 175 -6.66 22.96 28.16
C ALA A 175 -7.94 22.18 28.44
N SER A 176 -7.93 21.20 29.34
CA SER A 176 -9.09 20.34 29.64
C SER A 176 -10.30 21.10 30.18
N GLY A 177 -10.09 22.29 30.76
CA GLY A 177 -11.16 23.22 31.18
C GLY A 177 -11.85 23.94 30.01
N GLU A 178 -11.22 24.00 28.83
CA GLU A 178 -11.78 24.64 27.63
C GLU A 178 -12.38 23.63 26.66
N ILE A 179 -11.74 22.45 26.53
CA ILE A 179 -12.14 21.39 25.62
C ILE A 179 -11.93 20.02 26.26
N ALA A 180 -12.94 19.16 26.19
CA ALA A 180 -12.81 17.80 26.69
C ALA A 180 -11.76 17.03 25.86
N PRO A 181 -10.80 16.33 26.51
CA PRO A 181 -9.79 15.55 25.80
C PRO A 181 -10.38 14.56 24.80
N ASP A 182 -11.45 13.85 25.15
CA ASP A 182 -12.14 12.85 24.33
C ASP A 182 -12.96 13.45 23.17
N SER A 183 -12.94 14.78 23.00
CA SER A 183 -13.56 15.44 21.86
C SER A 183 -12.85 15.16 20.53
N LEU A 184 -11.55 14.78 20.55
CA LEU A 184 -10.82 14.34 19.37
C LEU A 184 -10.73 12.81 19.36
N LYS A 185 -11.11 12.21 18.24
CA LYS A 185 -11.00 10.78 17.99
C LYS A 185 -10.41 10.54 16.61
N ALA A 186 -9.65 9.46 16.48
CA ALA A 186 -9.08 9.01 15.22
C ALA A 186 -9.27 7.51 15.06
N THR A 187 -9.61 7.06 13.86
CA THR A 187 -9.61 5.65 13.46
C THR A 187 -8.60 5.48 12.35
N LEU A 188 -7.61 4.61 12.55
CA LEU A 188 -6.60 4.26 11.56
C LEU A 188 -6.84 2.84 11.05
N LYS A 189 -6.99 2.68 9.72
CA LYS A 189 -7.27 1.39 9.09
C LYS A 189 -6.06 0.87 8.32
N ALA A 190 -6.02 -0.44 8.13
CA ALA A 190 -4.93 -1.14 7.44
C ALA A 190 -4.82 -0.82 5.95
N ASP A 191 -5.86 -0.27 5.33
CA ASP A 191 -5.87 0.22 3.95
C ASP A 191 -5.35 1.66 3.83
N HIS A 192 -4.67 2.15 4.87
CA HIS A 192 -4.17 3.52 4.99
C HIS A 192 -5.25 4.60 4.92
N THR A 193 -6.52 4.25 5.07
CA THR A 193 -7.58 5.25 5.28
C THR A 193 -7.74 5.57 6.76
N SER A 194 -8.17 6.80 7.07
CA SER A 194 -8.47 7.20 8.44
C SER A 194 -9.72 8.05 8.52
N THR A 195 -10.26 8.14 9.73
CA THR A 195 -11.38 9.05 10.05
C THR A 195 -11.00 9.83 11.29
N ILE A 196 -11.05 11.16 11.20
CA ILE A 196 -10.80 12.06 12.32
C ILE A 196 -12.11 12.76 12.69
N THR A 197 -12.47 12.64 13.95
CA THR A 197 -13.69 13.22 14.52
C THR A 197 -13.32 14.24 15.60
N TYR A 198 -13.90 15.42 15.53
CA TYR A 198 -13.72 16.48 16.52
C TYR A 198 -15.08 16.99 16.98
N LYS A 199 -15.31 17.04 18.30
CA LYS A 199 -16.60 17.44 18.93
C LYS A 199 -17.81 16.67 18.36
N GLY A 200 -17.61 15.39 18.04
CA GLY A 200 -18.67 14.52 17.52
C GLY A 200 -18.89 14.59 16.00
N GLU A 201 -18.23 15.51 15.30
CA GLU A 201 -18.33 15.65 13.85
C GLU A 201 -17.10 15.09 13.13
N VAL A 202 -17.29 14.41 12.01
CA VAL A 202 -16.17 13.98 11.15
C VAL A 202 -15.60 15.20 10.44
N ILE A 203 -14.37 15.58 10.79
CA ILE A 203 -13.68 16.74 10.22
C ILE A 203 -12.74 16.40 9.08
N ALA A 204 -12.30 15.14 8.99
CA ALA A 204 -11.44 14.67 7.91
C ALA A 204 -11.52 13.15 7.74
N THR A 205 -11.29 12.71 6.49
CA THR A 205 -11.08 11.30 6.13
C THR A 205 -9.80 11.17 5.30
N PRO A 206 -8.64 11.52 5.88
CA PRO A 206 -7.40 11.52 5.14
C PRO A 206 -6.87 10.11 4.92
N LYS A 207 -5.99 9.95 3.92
CA LYS A 207 -5.05 8.83 3.94
C LYS A 207 -4.00 9.09 5.01
N TRP A 208 -3.47 8.01 5.59
CA TRP A 208 -2.37 8.10 6.54
C TRP A 208 -1.19 7.25 6.07
N SER A 209 0.00 7.66 6.46
CA SER A 209 1.24 6.90 6.27
C SER A 209 2.11 7.08 7.51
N TYR A 210 3.04 6.14 7.71
CA TYR A 210 3.98 6.19 8.83
C TYR A 210 5.41 6.35 8.31
N VAL A 211 6.07 7.42 8.70
CA VAL A 211 7.42 7.73 8.25
C VAL A 211 8.27 8.14 9.45
N THR A 212 9.27 7.33 9.79
CA THR A 212 10.28 7.63 10.85
C THR A 212 9.69 8.16 12.15
N GLY A 213 8.67 7.47 12.70
CA GLY A 213 8.06 7.86 13.98
C GLY A 213 6.96 8.91 13.86
N THR A 214 6.55 9.29 12.63
CA THR A 214 5.51 10.29 12.42
C THR A 214 4.40 9.71 11.57
N ILE A 215 3.15 9.91 12.00
CA ILE A 215 1.97 9.61 11.18
C ILE A 215 1.69 10.85 10.34
N ILE A 216 1.63 10.70 9.03
CA ILE A 216 1.32 11.79 8.09
C ILE A 216 -0.11 11.61 7.63
N PHE A 217 -0.94 12.64 7.80
CA PHE A 217 -2.30 12.68 7.27
C PHE A 217 -2.34 13.45 5.96
N GLU A 218 -2.72 12.78 4.88
CA GLU A 218 -2.84 13.37 3.54
C GLU A 218 -4.30 13.56 3.18
N GLY A 219 -4.74 14.81 3.10
CA GLY A 219 -6.13 15.14 2.74
C GLY A 219 -6.55 16.51 3.25
N LYS A 220 -7.79 16.85 2.95
CA LYS A 220 -8.38 18.10 3.40
C LYS A 220 -9.05 17.91 4.75
N VAL A 221 -8.87 18.87 5.63
CA VAL A 221 -9.61 19.02 6.89
C VAL A 221 -10.76 20.00 6.66
N ALA A 222 -11.89 19.79 7.30
CA ALA A 222 -13.05 20.67 7.21
C ALA A 222 -12.69 22.08 7.72
N GLY A 223 -13.21 23.10 7.04
CA GLY A 223 -12.89 24.51 7.31
C GLY A 223 -11.47 24.87 6.91
N ASN A 224 -10.86 25.77 7.65
CA ASN A 224 -9.47 26.22 7.48
C ASN A 224 -8.54 25.54 8.51
N ALA A 225 -8.89 24.36 8.98
CA ALA A 225 -8.12 23.65 9.99
C ALA A 225 -6.99 22.81 9.36
N SER A 226 -5.99 22.50 10.16
CA SER A 226 -4.90 21.59 9.83
C SER A 226 -4.74 20.53 10.91
N LEU A 227 -4.26 19.34 10.52
CA LEU A 227 -3.92 18.26 11.42
C LEU A 227 -2.43 17.95 11.28
N TYR A 228 -1.78 17.85 12.42
CA TYR A 228 -0.40 17.40 12.53
C TYR A 228 -0.38 16.24 13.52
N SER A 229 0.53 15.32 13.37
CA SER A 229 0.68 14.23 14.31
C SER A 229 2.14 13.91 14.58
N GLU A 230 2.38 13.37 15.75
CA GLU A 230 3.68 12.90 16.20
C GLU A 230 3.48 11.59 16.95
N GLN A 231 4.38 10.63 16.70
CA GLN A 231 4.51 9.45 17.55
C GLN A 231 5.94 9.37 18.03
N LYS A 232 6.11 9.49 19.33
CA LYS A 232 7.43 9.46 19.98
C LYS A 232 7.35 8.69 21.28
N ASP A 233 8.31 7.79 21.50
CA ASP A 233 8.43 7.01 22.74
C ASP A 233 7.12 6.26 23.12
N GLY A 234 6.38 5.78 22.11
CA GLY A 234 5.08 5.09 22.29
C GLY A 234 3.89 6.04 22.51
N VAL A 235 4.12 7.35 22.56
CA VAL A 235 3.06 8.35 22.73
C VAL A 235 2.62 8.88 21.37
N PHE A 236 1.35 8.72 21.06
CA PHE A 236 0.73 9.28 19.86
C PHE A 236 0.05 10.60 20.18
N LYS A 237 0.35 11.63 19.43
CA LYS A 237 -0.26 12.96 19.57
C LYS A 237 -0.86 13.41 18.26
N ILE A 238 -1.99 14.10 18.32
CA ILE A 238 -2.59 14.80 17.20
C ILE A 238 -2.78 16.27 17.60
N THR A 239 -2.24 17.16 16.78
CA THR A 239 -2.46 18.59 16.89
C THR A 239 -3.52 19.03 15.90
N TYR A 240 -4.58 19.63 16.40
CA TYR A 240 -5.61 20.29 15.65
C TYR A 240 -5.37 21.80 15.69
N SER A 241 -5.24 22.41 14.51
CA SER A 241 -5.09 23.85 14.34
C SER A 241 -6.27 24.38 13.53
N GLY A 242 -7.28 24.90 14.20
CA GLY A 242 -8.46 25.56 13.65
C GLY A 242 -8.57 26.98 14.21
N ASP A 243 -9.71 27.33 14.82
CA ASP A 243 -9.90 28.62 15.49
C ASP A 243 -8.95 28.78 16.70
N LYS A 244 -8.60 27.67 17.31
CA LYS A 244 -7.58 27.55 18.36
C LYS A 244 -6.64 26.38 18.02
N TYR A 245 -5.50 26.37 18.67
CA TYR A 245 -4.47 25.35 18.54
C TYR A 245 -4.50 24.44 19.77
N TYR A 246 -4.73 23.14 19.56
CA TYR A 246 -4.76 22.13 20.62
C TYR A 246 -3.94 20.92 20.23
N THR A 247 -3.15 20.40 21.15
CA THR A 247 -2.45 19.13 21.02
C THR A 247 -3.06 18.09 21.96
N PHE A 248 -3.60 17.03 21.38
CA PHE A 248 -4.21 15.91 22.08
C PHE A 248 -3.20 14.76 22.20
N THR A 249 -2.98 14.26 23.41
CA THR A 249 -2.34 12.97 23.61
C THR A 249 -3.40 11.90 23.44
N MET A 250 -3.14 10.94 22.57
CA MET A 250 -4.10 9.91 22.16
C MET A 250 -3.81 8.60 22.90
N LYS A 251 -4.86 7.91 23.34
CA LYS A 251 -4.79 6.53 23.81
C LYS A 251 -5.58 5.61 22.90
N SER A 252 -5.12 4.38 22.74
CA SER A 252 -5.86 3.36 22.02
C SER A 252 -7.14 3.01 22.77
N SER A 253 -8.25 2.91 22.05
CA SER A 253 -9.53 2.39 22.58
C SER A 253 -9.56 0.85 22.65
N LYS A 254 -8.57 0.17 22.08
CA LYS A 254 -8.34 -1.26 22.35
C LYS A 254 -7.75 -1.29 23.77
N GLY A 255 -8.57 -1.64 24.75
CA GLY A 255 -8.09 -1.78 26.13
C GLY A 255 -6.85 -2.68 26.20
N ASP A 256 -6.02 -2.40 27.22
CA ASP A 256 -4.90 -3.24 27.63
C ASP A 256 -5.33 -4.70 27.87
#